data_b634b26d5ece261908d5af9f0717c7a2
#
_entry.id   b634b26d5ece261908d5af9f0717c7a2
#
_cell.length_a   1.000
_cell.length_b   1.000
_cell.length_c   1.000
_cell.angle_alpha   90.00
_cell.angle_beta   90.00
_cell.angle_gamma   90.00
#
_symmetry.space_group_name_H-M   'P 1'
#
loop_
_entity.id
_entity.type
_entity.pdbx_description
1 polymer ?
#
loop_
_entity_poly.entity_id
_entity_poly.type
_entity_poly.pdbx_seq_one_letter_code
_entity_poly.pdbx_strand_id
1 'polypeptide(L)'
;MAGEKTKRIACFSCLHAPITHKGYFDWLLGQIEGYKPHYIVNLGDWYEGKHAKRWAKHKSENWDALTEHRAVATQARAINQASKGAKRIWLYGNHDCNTFNPHPDRLEDDVIRALHWEENKDTSAALAHWSVVQSYGHDVYKRLGPITFAHGVDLSESGIKRETVYYSTPYGLRVSGHTHRPTELAQLDLNRALLPYYNINPGCGADWDKMPYVKRQDKQRWGRGLVLIEACGVDQSRTAYASKQWDAEVRIHSMADERF
;
A
#
# COMPACT_ATOMS: atom_id res chain seq x y z
N MET A 1 2.62 35.58 -6.23
CA MET A 1 2.62 34.15 -6.55
C MET A 1 1.38 33.58 -5.90
N ALA A 2 0.46 33.01 -6.66
CA ALA A 2 -0.71 32.33 -6.07
C ALA A 2 -0.21 31.17 -5.25
N GLY A 3 -0.57 31.11 -3.95
CA GLY A 3 -0.14 30.07 -3.05
C GLY A 3 -0.55 28.71 -3.58
N GLU A 4 0.40 27.80 -3.71
CA GLU A 4 0.12 26.42 -4.11
C GLU A 4 -0.85 25.80 -3.11
N LYS A 5 -1.92 25.19 -3.61
CA LYS A 5 -2.91 24.54 -2.74
C LYS A 5 -2.31 23.26 -2.15
N THR A 6 -2.33 23.19 -0.84
CA THR A 6 -2.00 21.97 -0.09
C THR A 6 -2.90 20.81 -0.52
N LYS A 7 -2.29 19.65 -0.77
CA LYS A 7 -2.99 18.40 -1.08
C LYS A 7 -2.88 17.45 0.10
N ARG A 8 -3.99 16.78 0.39
CA ARG A 8 -4.08 15.74 1.41
C ARG A 8 -4.01 14.37 0.76
N ILE A 9 -3.14 13.52 1.25
CA ILE A 9 -2.92 12.16 0.75
C ILE A 9 -3.08 11.20 1.92
N ALA A 10 -3.85 10.12 1.71
CA ALA A 10 -3.97 9.03 2.68
C ALA A 10 -3.42 7.74 2.07
N CYS A 11 -2.53 7.05 2.80
CA CYS A 11 -1.84 5.87 2.32
C CYS A 11 -2.02 4.70 3.29
N PHE A 12 -2.41 3.55 2.76
CA PHE A 12 -2.51 2.29 3.48
C PHE A 12 -1.88 1.15 2.67
N SER A 13 -1.63 0.01 3.29
CA SER A 13 -1.09 -1.17 2.63
C SER A 13 -1.53 -2.48 3.26
N CYS A 14 -1.24 -3.58 2.56
CA CYS A 14 -1.26 -4.93 3.10
C CYS A 14 -2.60 -5.30 3.75
N LEU A 15 -3.71 -5.08 3.02
CA LEU A 15 -5.05 -5.46 3.47
C LEU A 15 -5.27 -6.98 3.44
N HIS A 16 -4.62 -7.67 2.52
CA HIS A 16 -4.68 -9.12 2.36
C HIS A 16 -6.11 -9.67 2.37
N ALA A 17 -6.98 -9.12 1.53
CA ALA A 17 -8.34 -9.63 1.41
C ALA A 17 -8.33 -11.13 0.98
N PRO A 18 -9.17 -11.98 1.56
CA PRO A 18 -10.32 -11.68 2.41
C PRO A 18 -10.01 -11.62 3.92
N ILE A 19 -8.76 -11.77 4.33
CA ILE A 19 -8.35 -11.81 5.74
C ILE A 19 -8.03 -10.44 6.32
N THR A 20 -8.56 -9.39 5.74
CA THR A 20 -8.47 -8.04 6.33
C THR A 20 -9.13 -8.01 7.71
N HIS A 21 -8.48 -7.37 8.67
CA HIS A 21 -9.04 -7.21 10.02
C HIS A 21 -10.22 -6.23 9.98
N LYS A 22 -11.41 -6.71 10.37
CA LYS A 22 -12.64 -5.94 10.24
C LYS A 22 -12.59 -4.60 10.97
N GLY A 23 -12.19 -4.60 12.24
CA GLY A 23 -12.11 -3.38 13.04
C GLY A 23 -11.13 -2.36 12.47
N TYR A 24 -10.00 -2.82 11.90
CA TYR A 24 -9.08 -1.93 11.20
C TYR A 24 -9.72 -1.34 9.93
N PHE A 25 -10.42 -2.15 9.15
CA PHE A 25 -11.02 -1.65 7.92
C PHE A 25 -12.12 -0.62 8.19
N ASP A 26 -12.95 -0.86 9.18
CA ASP A 26 -13.98 0.10 9.61
C ASP A 26 -13.33 1.41 10.11
N TRP A 27 -12.27 1.31 10.91
CA TRP A 27 -11.48 2.46 11.38
C TRP A 27 -10.83 3.21 10.21
N LEU A 28 -10.20 2.50 9.24
CA LEU A 28 -9.60 3.08 8.05
C LEU A 28 -10.61 3.93 7.25
N LEU A 29 -11.80 3.41 7.05
CA LEU A 29 -12.86 4.14 6.34
C LEU A 29 -13.25 5.42 7.08
N GLY A 30 -13.40 5.37 8.41
CA GLY A 30 -13.68 6.55 9.22
C GLY A 30 -12.58 7.60 9.15
N GLN A 31 -11.30 7.17 9.16
CA GLN A 31 -10.16 8.09 8.99
C GLN A 31 -10.16 8.75 7.61
N ILE A 32 -10.39 7.98 6.54
CA ILE A 32 -10.46 8.50 5.17
C ILE A 32 -11.59 9.51 5.04
N GLU A 33 -12.77 9.20 5.55
CA GLU A 33 -13.95 10.08 5.48
C GLU A 33 -13.73 11.37 6.25
N GLY A 34 -13.17 11.31 7.47
CA GLY A 34 -12.84 12.48 8.29
C GLY A 34 -11.74 13.34 7.69
N TYR A 35 -10.70 12.74 7.15
CA TYR A 35 -9.55 13.45 6.55
C TYR A 35 -9.87 14.10 5.21
N LYS A 36 -10.82 13.55 4.45
CA LYS A 36 -11.22 14.01 3.10
C LYS A 36 -10.02 14.20 2.17
N PRO A 37 -9.27 13.15 1.87
CA PRO A 37 -8.05 13.23 1.08
C PRO A 37 -8.34 13.64 -0.38
N HIS A 38 -7.36 14.27 -1.03
CA HIS A 38 -7.36 14.50 -2.47
C HIS A 38 -6.81 13.29 -3.23
N TYR A 39 -5.98 12.49 -2.56
CA TYR A 39 -5.39 11.26 -3.08
C TYR A 39 -5.52 10.14 -2.06
N ILE A 40 -5.89 8.95 -2.55
CA ILE A 40 -5.78 7.68 -1.84
C ILE A 40 -4.68 6.86 -2.52
N VAL A 41 -3.75 6.34 -1.73
CA VAL A 41 -2.70 5.45 -2.24
C VAL A 41 -2.75 4.13 -1.48
N ASN A 42 -3.12 3.07 -2.18
CA ASN A 42 -2.90 1.70 -1.71
C ASN A 42 -1.50 1.28 -2.15
N LEU A 43 -0.65 0.99 -1.18
CA LEU A 43 0.76 0.64 -1.40
C LEU A 43 0.98 -0.84 -1.74
N GLY A 44 -0.10 -1.60 -1.98
CA GLY A 44 -0.03 -2.98 -2.43
C GLY A 44 -0.44 -4.01 -1.38
N ASP A 45 -0.42 -5.28 -1.81
CA ASP A 45 -0.89 -6.45 -1.10
C ASP A 45 -2.36 -6.28 -0.66
N TRP A 46 -3.20 -5.90 -1.62
CA TRP A 46 -4.64 -5.86 -1.41
C TRP A 46 -5.21 -7.28 -1.40
N TYR A 47 -4.75 -8.13 -2.30
CA TYR A 47 -5.05 -9.55 -2.32
C TYR A 47 -4.15 -10.32 -1.35
N GLU A 48 -4.63 -11.44 -0.82
CA GLU A 48 -3.79 -12.43 -0.15
C GLU A 48 -3.10 -13.35 -1.15
N GLY A 49 -3.68 -13.52 -2.33
CA GLY A 49 -3.10 -14.29 -3.42
C GLY A 49 -2.89 -15.77 -3.08
N LYS A 50 -3.75 -16.35 -2.25
CA LYS A 50 -3.63 -17.73 -1.77
C LYS A 50 -3.44 -18.73 -2.90
N HIS A 51 -4.20 -18.57 -3.99
CA HIS A 51 -4.23 -19.50 -5.11
C HIS A 51 -3.00 -19.40 -6.01
N ALA A 52 -2.30 -18.28 -5.94
CA ALA A 52 -1.10 -18.01 -6.72
C ALA A 52 0.21 -18.13 -5.92
N LYS A 53 0.13 -18.45 -4.62
CA LYS A 53 1.30 -18.55 -3.74
C LYS A 53 2.27 -19.66 -4.17
N ARG A 54 3.55 -19.32 -4.07
CA ARG A 54 4.66 -20.26 -4.27
C ARG A 54 4.71 -21.36 -3.21
N TRP A 55 4.22 -21.08 -2.01
CA TRP A 55 4.30 -21.94 -0.84
C TRP A 55 3.04 -22.79 -0.69
N ALA A 56 3.18 -23.95 -0.05
CA ALA A 56 2.05 -24.84 0.20
C ALA A 56 0.91 -24.12 0.92
N LYS A 57 -0.32 -24.36 0.45
CA LYS A 57 -1.54 -23.84 1.07
C LYS A 57 -1.69 -24.41 2.49
N HIS A 58 -2.02 -23.58 3.46
CA HIS A 58 -2.31 -24.05 4.80
C HIS A 58 -3.79 -24.46 4.91
N LYS A 59 -4.08 -25.51 5.67
CA LYS A 59 -5.46 -26.04 5.81
C LYS A 59 -6.48 -25.03 6.35
N SER A 60 -6.03 -24.03 7.11
CA SER A 60 -6.91 -22.97 7.62
C SER A 60 -7.26 -21.90 6.57
N GLU A 61 -6.58 -21.89 5.44
CA GLU A 61 -6.90 -21.02 4.32
C GLU A 61 -8.01 -21.68 3.49
N ASN A 62 -9.26 -21.50 3.89
CA ASN A 62 -10.42 -22.22 3.36
C ASN A 62 -11.30 -21.41 2.37
N TRP A 63 -10.78 -20.30 1.82
CA TRP A 63 -11.48 -19.51 0.81
C TRP A 63 -10.95 -19.81 -0.60
N ASP A 64 -11.74 -19.51 -1.61
CA ASP A 64 -11.40 -19.61 -3.03
C ASP A 64 -10.96 -18.24 -3.61
N ALA A 65 -10.45 -18.26 -4.84
CA ALA A 65 -10.04 -17.05 -5.55
C ALA A 65 -11.16 -16.04 -5.70
N LEU A 66 -12.37 -16.52 -5.86
CA LEU A 66 -13.58 -15.76 -6.02
C LEU A 66 -13.93 -14.96 -4.78
N THR A 67 -13.78 -15.58 -3.62
CA THR A 67 -13.93 -14.92 -2.32
C THR A 67 -12.93 -13.77 -2.18
N GLU A 68 -11.69 -13.92 -2.65
CA GLU A 68 -10.71 -12.84 -2.65
C GLU A 68 -11.16 -11.67 -3.55
N HIS A 69 -11.61 -11.95 -4.78
CA HIS A 69 -12.11 -10.92 -5.70
C HIS A 69 -13.31 -10.17 -5.13
N ARG A 70 -14.30 -10.89 -4.60
CA ARG A 70 -15.47 -10.27 -3.96
C ARG A 70 -15.10 -9.40 -2.76
N ALA A 71 -14.15 -9.84 -1.96
CA ALA A 71 -13.69 -9.07 -0.82
C ALA A 71 -13.00 -7.78 -1.27
N VAL A 72 -12.09 -7.85 -2.26
CA VAL A 72 -11.43 -6.66 -2.83
C VAL A 72 -12.45 -5.71 -3.46
N ALA A 73 -13.40 -6.22 -4.25
CA ALA A 73 -14.45 -5.40 -4.85
C ALA A 73 -15.30 -4.68 -3.79
N THR A 74 -15.65 -5.37 -2.72
CA THR A 74 -16.42 -4.80 -1.60
C THR A 74 -15.62 -3.70 -0.90
N GLN A 75 -14.35 -3.95 -0.60
CA GLN A 75 -13.46 -2.97 0.02
C GLN A 75 -13.23 -1.77 -0.89
N ALA A 76 -13.01 -1.99 -2.19
CA ALA A 76 -12.83 -0.91 -3.16
C ALA A 76 -14.06 0.00 -3.22
N ARG A 77 -15.27 -0.56 -3.25
CA ARG A 77 -16.51 0.23 -3.21
C ARG A 77 -16.63 1.05 -1.93
N ALA A 78 -16.33 0.46 -0.78
CA ALA A 78 -16.36 1.17 0.50
C ALA A 78 -15.36 2.33 0.54
N ILE A 79 -14.11 2.10 0.10
CA ILE A 79 -13.10 3.15 0.01
C ILE A 79 -13.51 4.23 -1.01
N ASN A 80 -14.08 3.84 -2.16
CA ASN A 80 -14.58 4.78 -3.17
C ASN A 80 -15.65 5.70 -2.56
N GLN A 81 -16.53 5.14 -1.75
CA GLN A 81 -17.59 5.89 -1.05
C GLN A 81 -17.01 6.84 0.00
N ALA A 82 -16.11 6.36 0.85
CA ALA A 82 -15.48 7.17 1.91
C ALA A 82 -14.56 8.28 1.35
N SER A 83 -14.04 8.10 0.13
CA SER A 83 -13.10 9.02 -0.52
C SER A 83 -13.67 9.69 -1.77
N LYS A 84 -14.95 10.10 -1.73
CA LYS A 84 -15.57 10.78 -2.88
C LYS A 84 -14.74 11.97 -3.37
N GLY A 85 -14.49 12.02 -4.69
CA GLY A 85 -13.71 13.08 -5.31
C GLY A 85 -12.18 12.91 -5.24
N ALA A 86 -11.66 11.94 -4.49
CA ALA A 86 -10.24 11.66 -4.44
C ALA A 86 -9.76 10.93 -5.71
N LYS A 87 -8.54 11.22 -6.15
CA LYS A 87 -7.80 10.39 -7.11
C LYS A 87 -7.28 9.16 -6.35
N ARG A 88 -7.40 7.98 -6.94
CA ARG A 88 -7.03 6.71 -6.31
C ARG A 88 -5.93 6.04 -7.08
N ILE A 89 -4.92 5.56 -6.36
CA ILE A 89 -3.74 4.90 -6.90
C ILE A 89 -3.57 3.58 -6.17
N TRP A 90 -3.36 2.52 -6.92
CA TRP A 90 -3.02 1.21 -6.39
C TRP A 90 -1.71 0.73 -7.02
N LEU A 91 -0.72 0.49 -6.18
CA LEU A 91 0.52 -0.16 -6.59
C LEU A 91 0.41 -1.64 -6.24
N TYR A 92 0.81 -2.52 -7.14
CA TYR A 92 0.86 -3.93 -6.81
C TYR A 92 1.97 -4.22 -5.80
N GLY A 93 1.64 -5.04 -4.80
CA GLY A 93 2.61 -5.72 -3.99
C GLY A 93 2.95 -7.10 -4.56
N ASN A 94 3.76 -7.87 -3.86
CA ASN A 94 4.14 -9.21 -4.30
C ASN A 94 2.95 -10.18 -4.34
N HIS A 95 1.98 -10.05 -3.44
CA HIS A 95 0.78 -10.87 -3.44
C HIS A 95 -0.15 -10.52 -4.62
N ASP A 96 -0.33 -9.23 -4.91
CA ASP A 96 -1.11 -8.78 -6.08
C ASP A 96 -0.46 -9.26 -7.38
N CYS A 97 0.85 -9.10 -7.54
CA CYS A 97 1.58 -9.58 -8.72
C CYS A 97 1.46 -11.08 -8.90
N ASN A 98 1.59 -11.86 -7.83
CA ASN A 98 1.40 -13.30 -7.90
C ASN A 98 -0.03 -13.67 -8.31
N THR A 99 -1.03 -12.90 -7.86
CA THR A 99 -2.45 -13.13 -8.20
C THR A 99 -2.72 -12.87 -9.68
N PHE A 100 -2.19 -11.77 -10.24
CA PHE A 100 -2.48 -11.36 -11.62
C PHE A 100 -1.47 -11.85 -12.65
N ASN A 101 -0.24 -12.24 -12.21
CA ASN A 101 0.80 -12.82 -13.04
C ASN A 101 1.29 -14.13 -12.41
N PRO A 102 0.42 -15.12 -12.25
CA PRO A 102 0.79 -16.37 -11.61
C PRO A 102 1.78 -17.15 -12.47
N HIS A 103 2.66 -17.91 -11.82
CA HIS A 103 3.55 -18.82 -12.55
C HIS A 103 2.72 -19.89 -13.26
N PRO A 104 2.99 -20.22 -14.55
CA PRO A 104 2.18 -21.14 -15.34
C PRO A 104 1.92 -22.49 -14.69
N ASP A 105 2.89 -23.03 -13.95
CA ASP A 105 2.81 -24.35 -13.30
C ASP A 105 1.92 -24.37 -12.05
N ARG A 106 1.22 -23.26 -11.73
CA ARG A 106 0.50 -23.07 -10.47
C ARG A 106 -0.97 -22.73 -10.61
N LEU A 107 -1.42 -22.57 -11.83
CA LEU A 107 -2.79 -22.26 -12.11
C LEU A 107 -3.63 -23.54 -12.06
N GLU A 108 -4.39 -23.69 -10.99
CA GLU A 108 -5.56 -24.56 -11.04
C GLU A 108 -6.56 -23.94 -12.02
N ASP A 109 -7.21 -24.75 -12.86
CA ASP A 109 -8.16 -24.29 -13.89
C ASP A 109 -9.23 -23.35 -13.35
N ASP A 110 -9.66 -23.55 -12.10
CA ASP A 110 -10.66 -22.72 -11.44
C ASP A 110 -10.14 -21.30 -11.12
N VAL A 111 -8.83 -21.15 -10.87
CA VAL A 111 -8.20 -19.84 -10.67
C VAL A 111 -8.15 -19.06 -11.96
N ILE A 112 -7.81 -19.73 -13.08
CA ILE A 112 -7.81 -19.11 -14.42
C ILE A 112 -9.21 -18.63 -14.74
N ARG A 113 -10.24 -19.43 -14.45
CA ARG A 113 -11.64 -19.05 -14.68
C ARG A 113 -12.04 -17.85 -13.83
N ALA A 114 -11.71 -17.83 -12.53
CA ALA A 114 -12.04 -16.73 -11.63
C ALA A 114 -11.36 -15.41 -12.05
N LEU A 115 -10.15 -15.48 -12.57
CA LEU A 115 -9.41 -14.31 -13.06
C LEU A 115 -9.99 -13.76 -14.37
N HIS A 116 -10.62 -14.60 -15.19
CA HIS A 116 -11.06 -14.22 -16.53
C HIS A 116 -12.58 -14.04 -16.69
N TRP A 117 -13.40 -14.36 -15.68
CA TRP A 117 -14.85 -14.41 -15.88
C TRP A 117 -15.70 -13.30 -15.22
N GLU A 118 -17.05 -13.48 -15.21
CA GLU A 118 -18.04 -12.44 -14.89
C GLU A 118 -17.80 -11.72 -13.57
N GLU A 119 -17.13 -12.34 -12.62
CA GLU A 119 -16.82 -11.74 -11.33
C GLU A 119 -15.64 -10.77 -11.39
N ASN A 120 -14.77 -10.94 -12.38
CA ASN A 120 -13.79 -9.91 -12.71
C ASN A 120 -14.48 -8.60 -13.17
N LYS A 121 -15.69 -8.66 -13.72
CA LYS A 121 -16.46 -7.46 -14.10
C LYS A 121 -16.84 -6.63 -12.87
N ASP A 122 -17.24 -7.27 -11.76
CA ASP A 122 -17.60 -6.56 -10.52
C ASP A 122 -16.36 -5.92 -9.86
N THR A 123 -15.25 -6.65 -9.79
CA THR A 123 -13.97 -6.12 -9.32
C THR A 123 -13.46 -5.03 -10.25
N SER A 124 -13.54 -5.24 -11.57
CA SER A 124 -13.15 -4.24 -12.56
C SER A 124 -14.00 -2.97 -12.45
N ALA A 125 -15.30 -3.08 -12.24
CA ALA A 125 -16.18 -1.94 -12.02
C ALA A 125 -15.83 -1.19 -10.72
N ALA A 126 -15.56 -1.91 -9.63
CA ALA A 126 -15.15 -1.32 -8.36
C ALA A 126 -13.80 -0.59 -8.45
N LEU A 127 -12.90 -1.08 -9.30
CA LEU A 127 -11.56 -0.54 -9.53
C LEU A 127 -11.45 0.41 -10.74
N ALA A 128 -12.52 0.64 -11.48
CA ALA A 128 -12.50 1.43 -12.73
C ALA A 128 -11.94 2.85 -12.57
N HIS A 129 -12.00 3.42 -11.36
CA HIS A 129 -11.49 4.76 -11.05
C HIS A 129 -10.15 4.74 -10.31
N TRP A 130 -9.47 3.59 -10.28
CA TRP A 130 -8.14 3.44 -9.70
C TRP A 130 -7.08 3.48 -10.79
N SER A 131 -6.05 4.29 -10.59
CA SER A 131 -4.83 4.25 -11.41
C SER A 131 -3.94 3.12 -10.87
N VAL A 132 -3.79 2.04 -11.63
CA VAL A 132 -3.07 0.84 -11.17
C VAL A 132 -1.66 0.80 -11.76
N VAL A 133 -0.66 0.54 -10.90
CA VAL A 133 0.72 0.23 -11.29
C VAL A 133 0.89 -1.29 -11.18
N GLN A 134 0.74 -1.98 -12.31
CA GLN A 134 0.65 -3.45 -12.41
C GLN A 134 2.02 -4.15 -12.42
N SER A 135 2.92 -3.72 -11.56
CA SER A 135 4.26 -4.31 -11.43
C SER A 135 4.73 -4.28 -9.99
N TYR A 136 5.71 -5.12 -9.66
CA TYR A 136 6.37 -5.21 -8.37
C TYR A 136 7.88 -5.36 -8.55
N GLY A 137 8.65 -4.63 -7.76
CA GLY A 137 10.11 -4.64 -7.81
C GLY A 137 10.72 -3.41 -7.14
N HIS A 138 12.04 -3.41 -6.99
CA HIS A 138 12.75 -2.31 -6.35
C HIS A 138 12.58 -0.95 -7.07
N ASP A 139 12.49 -0.98 -8.38
CA ASP A 139 12.36 0.19 -9.26
C ASP A 139 10.91 0.56 -9.58
N VAL A 140 9.95 -0.17 -9.01
CA VAL A 140 8.52 0.07 -9.22
C VAL A 140 7.99 1.02 -8.15
N TYR A 141 7.60 2.20 -8.59
CA TYR A 141 7.06 3.24 -7.72
C TYR A 141 6.15 4.21 -8.47
N LYS A 142 5.34 4.94 -7.72
CA LYS A 142 4.58 6.11 -8.19
C LYS A 142 5.10 7.36 -7.50
N ARG A 143 5.22 8.45 -8.23
CA ARG A 143 5.55 9.76 -7.65
C ARG A 143 4.36 10.71 -7.73
N LEU A 144 4.16 11.43 -6.64
CA LEU A 144 3.32 12.62 -6.58
C LEU A 144 4.19 13.75 -6.04
N GLY A 145 4.64 14.61 -6.94
CA GLY A 145 5.64 15.59 -6.59
C GLY A 145 6.91 14.98 -6.03
N PRO A 146 7.39 15.46 -4.88
CA PRO A 146 8.60 14.94 -4.23
C PRO A 146 8.39 13.60 -3.50
N ILE A 147 7.14 13.16 -3.37
CA ILE A 147 6.80 11.96 -2.61
C ILE A 147 6.85 10.74 -3.53
N THR A 148 7.56 9.72 -3.09
CA THR A 148 7.65 8.41 -3.76
C THR A 148 6.84 7.38 -3.02
N PHE A 149 5.92 6.71 -3.69
CA PHE A 149 5.11 5.62 -3.17
C PHE A 149 5.53 4.31 -3.80
N ALA A 150 5.73 3.28 -3.00
CA ALA A 150 6.09 1.95 -3.46
C ALA A 150 5.50 0.88 -2.54
N HIS A 151 5.42 -0.37 -3.01
CA HIS A 151 5.17 -1.45 -2.07
C HIS A 151 6.40 -1.71 -1.19
N GLY A 152 7.58 -1.70 -1.78
CA GLY A 152 8.84 -2.10 -1.14
C GLY A 152 9.13 -3.57 -1.38
N VAL A 153 10.39 -3.95 -1.31
CA VAL A 153 10.86 -5.32 -1.53
C VAL A 153 11.64 -5.83 -0.33
N ASP A 154 12.45 -4.98 0.26
CA ASP A 154 13.29 -5.33 1.40
C ASP A 154 12.52 -5.33 2.72
N LEU A 155 12.80 -6.34 3.55
CA LEU A 155 12.22 -6.49 4.90
C LEU A 155 13.17 -6.01 6.01
N SER A 156 14.47 -5.90 5.71
CA SER A 156 15.48 -5.45 6.65
C SER A 156 15.58 -3.93 6.68
N GLU A 157 15.92 -3.37 7.83
CA GLU A 157 16.08 -1.91 7.96
C GLU A 157 17.15 -1.36 7.00
N SER A 158 18.28 -2.07 6.85
CA SER A 158 19.36 -1.67 5.94
C SER A 158 18.91 -1.72 4.48
N GLY A 159 18.10 -2.71 4.10
CA GLY A 159 17.52 -2.81 2.76
C GLY A 159 16.54 -1.67 2.48
N ILE A 160 15.63 -1.40 3.43
CA ILE A 160 14.66 -0.29 3.32
C ILE A 160 15.38 1.06 3.18
N LYS A 161 16.43 1.30 3.98
CA LYS A 161 17.27 2.51 3.88
C LYS A 161 17.92 2.63 2.50
N ARG A 162 18.47 1.53 1.99
CA ARG A 162 19.04 1.47 0.64
C ARG A 162 18.02 1.78 -0.44
N GLU A 163 16.84 1.14 -0.42
CA GLU A 163 15.75 1.45 -1.35
C GLU A 163 15.34 2.91 -1.28
N THR A 164 15.31 3.48 -0.08
CA THR A 164 14.94 4.88 0.11
C THR A 164 15.91 5.82 -0.57
N VAL A 165 17.23 5.57 -0.44
CA VAL A 165 18.26 6.39 -1.08
C VAL A 165 18.25 6.25 -2.60
N TYR A 166 18.10 5.03 -3.13
CA TYR A 166 18.21 4.79 -4.57
C TYR A 166 16.95 5.19 -5.35
N TYR A 167 15.77 5.01 -4.78
CA TYR A 167 14.51 5.12 -5.52
C TYR A 167 13.64 6.32 -5.10
N SER A 168 14.06 7.09 -4.10
CA SER A 168 13.41 8.35 -3.76
C SER A 168 13.96 9.51 -4.58
N THR A 169 13.24 10.61 -4.60
CA THR A 169 13.80 11.88 -5.06
C THR A 169 14.82 12.39 -4.06
N PRO A 170 15.88 13.09 -4.45
CA PRO A 170 16.71 13.83 -3.51
C PRO A 170 15.82 14.71 -2.62
N TYR A 171 16.03 14.66 -1.32
CA TYR A 171 15.21 15.35 -0.30
C TYR A 171 13.76 14.84 -0.21
N GLY A 172 13.52 13.60 -0.63
CA GLY A 172 12.17 13.06 -0.80
C GLY A 172 11.71 12.19 0.35
N LEU A 173 10.41 12.21 0.54
CA LEU A 173 9.68 11.24 1.34
C LEU A 173 9.40 10.01 0.49
N ARG A 174 9.72 8.84 1.02
CA ARG A 174 9.23 7.55 0.52
C ARG A 174 8.17 7.03 1.47
N VAL A 175 7.06 6.57 0.94
CA VAL A 175 6.04 5.83 1.68
C VAL A 175 6.00 4.43 1.11
N SER A 176 6.21 3.42 1.96
CA SER A 176 6.27 2.03 1.51
C SER A 176 5.44 1.10 2.42
N GLY A 177 4.97 -0.01 1.85
CA GLY A 177 4.27 -1.10 2.53
C GLY A 177 5.18 -2.27 2.89
N HIS A 178 4.72 -3.50 2.65
CA HIS A 178 5.43 -4.78 2.69
C HIS A 178 5.91 -5.27 4.06
N THR A 179 6.51 -4.42 4.89
CA THR A 179 7.09 -4.86 6.17
C THR A 179 6.07 -5.12 7.26
N HIS A 180 4.83 -4.68 7.07
CA HIS A 180 3.73 -4.77 8.06
C HIS A 180 3.99 -4.03 9.38
N ARG A 181 5.05 -3.22 9.44
CA ARG A 181 5.48 -2.51 10.66
C ARG A 181 5.27 -1.03 10.46
N PRO A 182 4.39 -0.38 11.23
CA PRO A 182 4.36 1.08 11.26
C PRO A 182 5.73 1.59 11.67
N THR A 183 6.41 2.25 10.76
CA THR A 183 7.79 2.72 11.00
C THR A 183 8.05 4.03 10.32
N GLU A 184 8.94 4.80 10.92
CA GLU A 184 9.58 5.95 10.33
C GLU A 184 11.10 5.73 10.39
N LEU A 185 11.75 5.75 9.24
CA LEU A 185 13.19 5.59 9.12
C LEU A 185 13.78 6.81 8.44
N ALA A 186 14.76 7.43 9.06
CA ALA A 186 15.57 8.50 8.46
C ALA A 186 16.93 7.96 8.04
N GLN A 187 17.40 8.37 6.86
CA GLN A 187 18.72 8.06 6.33
C GLN A 187 19.38 9.32 5.81
N LEU A 188 20.60 9.58 6.28
CA LEU A 188 21.45 10.62 5.73
C LEU A 188 22.25 10.04 4.56
N ASP A 189 22.25 10.72 3.42
CA ASP A 189 23.17 10.45 2.33
C ASP A 189 24.41 11.34 2.52
N LEU A 190 25.47 10.75 3.05
CA LEU A 190 26.72 11.43 3.31
C LEU A 190 27.45 11.93 2.05
N ASN A 191 27.12 11.34 0.89
CA ASN A 191 27.75 11.71 -0.39
C ASN A 191 27.04 12.85 -1.12
N ARG A 192 25.78 13.13 -0.77
CA ARG A 192 24.95 14.14 -1.45
C ARG A 192 24.57 15.31 -0.55
N ALA A 193 25.24 15.40 0.58
CA ALA A 193 25.15 16.48 1.55
C ALA A 193 23.74 16.88 2.02
N LEU A 194 23.50 16.63 3.27
CA LEU A 194 22.77 17.53 4.14
C LEU A 194 21.27 17.32 4.36
N LEU A 195 20.52 16.59 3.53
CA LEU A 195 19.13 16.39 3.83
C LEU A 195 18.78 14.90 4.01
N PRO A 196 18.02 14.55 5.05
CA PRO A 196 17.65 13.18 5.31
C PRO A 196 16.66 12.68 4.28
N TYR A 197 16.82 11.41 3.89
CA TYR A 197 15.74 10.65 3.23
C TYR A 197 14.84 10.04 4.30
N TYR A 198 13.56 10.09 4.10
CA TYR A 198 12.59 9.51 5.01
C TYR A 198 11.84 8.38 4.34
N ASN A 199 11.70 7.26 5.05
CA ASN A 199 10.79 6.20 4.70
C ASN A 199 9.75 6.02 5.80
N ILE A 200 8.50 6.00 5.41
CA ILE A 200 7.37 5.84 6.32
C ILE A 200 6.52 4.66 5.85
N ASN A 201 6.10 3.81 6.78
CA ASN A 201 5.28 2.65 6.52
C ASN A 201 4.00 2.71 7.37
N PRO A 202 2.80 2.53 6.77
CA PRO A 202 1.54 2.52 7.51
C PRO A 202 1.31 1.25 8.34
N GLY A 203 2.07 0.18 8.09
CA GLY A 203 1.81 -1.12 8.69
C GLY A 203 0.92 -2.01 7.84
N CYS A 204 0.09 -2.82 8.46
CA CYS A 204 -0.68 -3.89 7.82
C CYS A 204 -2.14 -3.87 8.24
N GLY A 205 -3.05 -4.02 7.29
CA GLY A 205 -4.49 -4.12 7.55
C GLY A 205 -5.02 -5.53 7.75
N ALA A 206 -4.17 -6.55 7.59
CA ALA A 206 -4.58 -7.94 7.71
C ALA A 206 -4.92 -8.37 9.14
N ASP A 207 -5.73 -9.38 9.25
CA ASP A 207 -5.91 -10.17 10.45
C ASP A 207 -4.82 -11.25 10.49
N TRP A 208 -3.67 -10.88 11.07
CA TRP A 208 -2.50 -11.78 11.11
C TRP A 208 -2.69 -13.05 11.94
N ASP A 209 -3.74 -13.12 12.75
CA ASP A 209 -4.08 -14.37 13.43
C ASP A 209 -4.61 -15.42 12.46
N LYS A 210 -5.13 -14.98 11.32
CA LYS A 210 -5.52 -15.83 10.19
C LYS A 210 -4.37 -16.15 9.23
N MET A 211 -3.14 -15.69 9.53
CA MET A 211 -1.92 -15.99 8.75
C MET A 211 -1.07 -17.04 9.46
N PRO A 212 -1.33 -18.34 9.25
CA PRO A 212 -0.67 -19.43 9.98
C PRO A 212 0.81 -19.59 9.63
N TYR A 213 1.22 -19.07 8.47
CA TYR A 213 2.60 -19.12 7.98
C TYR A 213 3.50 -18.06 8.62
N VAL A 214 2.92 -17.09 9.33
CA VAL A 214 3.68 -16.00 9.94
C VAL A 214 4.11 -16.38 11.36
N LYS A 215 5.40 -16.24 11.63
CA LYS A 215 5.96 -16.56 12.96
C LYS A 215 5.44 -15.57 14.02
N ARG A 216 5.23 -16.06 15.24
CA ARG A 216 4.77 -15.26 16.38
C ARG A 216 5.65 -14.01 16.62
N GLN A 217 6.96 -14.13 16.45
CA GLN A 217 7.91 -13.03 16.63
C GLN A 217 7.68 -11.88 15.64
N ASP A 218 7.30 -12.22 14.40
CA ASP A 218 7.02 -11.21 13.37
C ASP A 218 5.69 -10.52 13.66
N LYS A 219 4.67 -11.29 14.04
CA LYS A 219 3.36 -10.75 14.44
C LYS A 219 3.45 -9.73 15.59
N GLN A 220 4.39 -9.90 16.52
CA GLN A 220 4.60 -8.96 17.64
C GLN A 220 5.11 -7.58 17.21
N ARG A 221 5.70 -7.49 16.01
CA ARG A 221 6.24 -6.24 15.46
C ARG A 221 5.30 -5.58 14.46
N TRP A 222 4.24 -6.29 14.07
CA TRP A 222 3.27 -5.77 13.13
C TRP A 222 2.30 -4.81 13.81
N GLY A 223 1.82 -3.85 13.07
CA GLY A 223 0.85 -2.90 13.57
C GLY A 223 -0.07 -2.42 12.46
N ARG A 224 -1.16 -1.80 12.87
CA ARG A 224 -2.20 -1.26 12.01
C ARG A 224 -2.12 0.26 12.00
N GLY A 225 -2.06 0.84 10.82
CA GLY A 225 -1.98 2.28 10.70
C GLY A 225 -2.36 2.81 9.33
N LEU A 226 -2.29 4.11 9.23
CA LEU A 226 -2.57 4.91 8.05
C LEU A 226 -1.56 6.06 8.02
N VAL A 227 -0.96 6.34 6.89
CA VAL A 227 -0.11 7.52 6.70
C VAL A 227 -0.95 8.63 6.10
N LEU A 228 -1.01 9.77 6.78
CA LEU A 228 -1.65 10.99 6.32
C LEU A 228 -0.58 12.04 5.99
N ILE A 229 -0.69 12.67 4.82
CA ILE A 229 0.28 13.63 4.32
C ILE A 229 -0.45 14.87 3.85
N GLU A 230 0.00 16.03 4.29
CA GLU A 230 -0.37 17.33 3.73
C GLU A 230 0.85 17.94 3.04
N ALA A 231 0.78 18.14 1.73
CA ALA A 231 1.92 18.61 0.97
C ALA A 231 1.53 19.60 -0.13
N CYS A 232 2.40 20.57 -0.37
CA CYS A 232 2.33 21.48 -1.52
C CYS A 232 3.05 20.86 -2.72
N GLY A 233 2.73 21.29 -3.93
CA GLY A 233 3.45 20.92 -5.15
C GLY A 233 3.24 19.48 -5.64
N VAL A 234 2.27 18.76 -5.12
CA VAL A 234 1.98 17.35 -5.45
C VAL A 234 1.62 17.14 -6.92
N ASP A 235 1.02 18.14 -7.55
CA ASP A 235 0.59 18.12 -8.96
C ASP A 235 1.66 18.64 -9.93
N GLN A 236 2.86 19.04 -9.46
CA GLN A 236 3.90 19.64 -10.30
C GLN A 236 4.77 18.60 -11.01
N SER A 237 5.33 18.99 -12.18
CA SER A 237 6.26 18.15 -12.93
C SER A 237 7.65 18.12 -12.27
N ARG A 238 8.42 17.07 -12.57
CA ARG A 238 9.76 16.77 -12.01
C ARG A 238 10.76 17.92 -11.98
N THR A 239 10.68 18.84 -12.93
CA THR A 239 11.65 19.93 -13.11
C THR A 239 11.54 21.04 -12.07
N ALA A 240 10.41 21.17 -11.41
CA ALA A 240 10.17 22.23 -10.43
C ALA A 240 10.77 21.98 -9.04
N TYR A 241 11.17 20.73 -8.73
CA TYR A 241 11.60 20.32 -7.38
C TYR A 241 13.09 20.44 -7.11
N ALA A 242 13.90 20.61 -8.13
CA ALA A 242 15.38 20.60 -7.99
C ALA A 242 15.93 21.80 -7.17
N SER A 243 15.11 22.79 -6.84
CA SER A 243 15.57 24.03 -6.23
C SER A 243 14.75 24.56 -5.05
N LYS A 244 13.66 23.89 -4.63
CA LYS A 244 12.81 24.38 -3.54
C LYS A 244 12.70 23.36 -2.43
N GLN A 245 12.91 23.83 -1.19
CA GLN A 245 12.51 23.13 0.02
C GLN A 245 10.97 22.97 -0.04
N TRP A 246 10.48 21.74 -0.13
CA TRP A 246 9.05 21.47 -0.13
C TRP A 246 8.56 21.29 1.30
N ASP A 247 7.34 21.70 1.53
CA ASP A 247 6.71 21.66 2.84
C ASP A 247 5.70 20.50 2.85
N ALA A 248 5.93 19.53 3.73
CA ALA A 248 5.00 18.44 3.96
C ALA A 248 4.91 18.11 5.45
N GLU A 249 3.69 18.05 5.92
CA GLU A 249 3.40 17.47 7.22
C GLU A 249 2.99 16.02 7.04
N VAL A 250 3.64 15.11 7.77
CA VAL A 250 3.39 13.67 7.70
C VAL A 250 3.03 13.16 9.08
N ARG A 251 1.95 12.38 9.15
CA ARG A 251 1.50 11.75 10.39
C ARG A 251 1.22 10.28 10.16
N ILE A 252 1.71 9.43 11.05
CA ILE A 252 1.28 8.04 11.15
C ILE A 252 0.15 7.98 12.17
N HIS A 253 -1.04 7.63 11.71
CA HIS A 253 -2.14 7.30 12.59
C HIS A 253 -2.12 5.81 12.84
N SER A 254 -1.87 5.40 14.07
CA SER A 254 -1.92 3.99 14.47
C SER A 254 -3.28 3.70 15.09
N MET A 255 -3.89 2.61 14.67
CA MET A 255 -5.02 2.04 15.41
C MET A 255 -4.46 1.41 16.69
N ALA A 256 -4.97 1.80 17.85
CA ALA A 256 -4.62 1.14 19.10
C ALA A 256 -4.96 -0.34 19.00
N ASP A 257 -3.97 -1.20 19.15
CA ASP A 257 -4.19 -2.63 19.22
C ASP A 257 -4.85 -2.96 20.57
N GLU A 258 -5.97 -3.66 20.56
CA GLU A 258 -6.66 -4.19 21.74
C GLU A 258 -5.85 -5.29 22.46
N ARG A 259 -4.53 -5.31 22.29
CA ARG A 259 -3.64 -6.35 22.84
C ARG A 259 -3.16 -6.08 24.27
N PHE A 260 -3.83 -5.16 25.00
CA PHE A 260 -3.53 -4.90 26.41
C PHE A 260 -4.77 -5.04 27.27
#